data_de914a825a30d9eb4336a55db491c784
#
_entry.id   de914a825a30d9eb4336a55db491c784
#
_cell.length_a   1.000
_cell.length_b   1.000
_cell.length_c   1.000
_cell.angle_alpha   90.00
_cell.angle_beta   90.00
_cell.angle_gamma   90.00
#
_symmetry.space_group_name_H-M   'P 1'
#
loop_
_entity.id
_entity.type
_entity.pdbx_description
1 polymer ?
#
loop_
_entity_poly.entity_id
_entity_poly.type
_entity_poly.pdbx_seq_one_letter_code
_entity_poly.pdbx_strand_id
1 'polypeptide(L)'
;MRVAFLFNHDQVHQVAHSLPIAIALAKGGFDGEIIVATSNALLSEQVKRLGGDLIGSRIEHVELRPSQATQRLNSMLSKLVPMEKLLIYRDNLEFFRSLDFLVVTEKTSLLLKERYGLHDLKIIHTRHGAGDRAIGFNKASAGFDHVLCSGPKVRDRLIAEAGVSPEAVSIVGYPKFDLVRGSEPLRILPKAERTVLYNPHPSPHLSSWYRHGRQVLEHFLDAPRHGLIFAPHVMLFQRKFVVTVDRFRVDRAGDIPQKFLRGDNIKIDLGSRRSADMTYTQAADIYLGDASSQIYEFLLKPRPCIFLNSHGYEWVGKPDFRHWCAGEVIDSPAQLPEALARADELHETRYRNIQEEMFAETFDLNEVPSSERAAEVISRLANDHARAWRETTLMAVSHA
;
A
#
# COMPACT_ATOMS: atom_id res chain seq x y z
N MET A 1 4.75 22.99 -16.96
CA MET A 1 4.12 21.66 -16.67
C MET A 1 3.71 21.62 -15.22
N ARG A 2 2.49 21.16 -14.92
CA ARG A 2 1.94 21.06 -13.56
C ARG A 2 1.65 19.60 -13.24
N VAL A 3 2.41 19.01 -12.30
CA VAL A 3 2.29 17.62 -11.88
C VAL A 3 1.76 17.57 -10.46
N ALA A 4 0.59 16.97 -10.23
CA ALA A 4 0.02 16.82 -8.90
C ALA A 4 0.04 15.36 -8.43
N PHE A 5 0.40 15.15 -7.17
CA PHE A 5 0.29 13.87 -6.45
C PHE A 5 -0.95 13.94 -5.56
N LEU A 6 -1.96 13.12 -5.86
CA LEU A 6 -3.24 13.15 -5.16
C LEU A 6 -3.33 12.07 -4.06
N PHE A 7 -3.60 12.52 -2.86
CA PHE A 7 -3.94 11.70 -1.71
C PHE A 7 -5.41 11.94 -1.33
N ASN A 8 -6.29 11.12 -1.91
CA ASN A 8 -7.74 11.17 -1.69
C ASN A 8 -8.26 9.81 -1.23
N HIS A 9 -7.79 9.37 -0.06
CA HIS A 9 -8.12 8.06 0.51
C HIS A 9 -8.18 8.12 2.05
N ASP A 10 -8.80 7.10 2.68
CA ASP A 10 -8.95 7.03 4.13
C ASP A 10 -7.70 6.44 4.82
N GLN A 11 -6.75 5.91 4.05
CA GLN A 11 -5.64 5.12 4.56
C GLN A 11 -4.33 5.89 4.45
N VAL A 12 -3.92 6.52 5.56
CA VAL A 12 -2.72 7.36 5.65
C VAL A 12 -1.43 6.68 5.19
N HIS A 13 -1.34 5.35 5.34
CA HIS A 13 -0.16 4.59 4.91
C HIS A 13 0.08 4.63 3.39
N GLN A 14 -0.95 4.90 2.58
CA GLN A 14 -0.79 5.00 1.13
C GLN A 14 0.05 6.20 0.69
N VAL A 15 0.19 7.24 1.52
CA VAL A 15 1.07 8.39 1.26
C VAL A 15 2.52 7.95 1.00
N ALA A 16 2.98 6.93 1.73
CA ALA A 16 4.33 6.38 1.60
C ALA A 16 4.64 5.72 0.24
N HIS A 17 3.62 5.44 -0.58
CA HIS A 17 3.82 4.81 -1.88
C HIS A 17 4.11 5.79 -3.01
N SER A 18 3.70 7.05 -2.91
CA SER A 18 3.91 8.02 -3.99
C SER A 18 4.53 9.35 -3.55
N LEU A 19 4.43 9.74 -2.28
CA LEU A 19 5.09 10.96 -1.80
C LEU A 19 6.63 10.93 -1.96
N PRO A 20 7.34 9.81 -1.74
CA PRO A 20 8.78 9.73 -2.03
C PRO A 20 9.11 10.10 -3.48
N ILE A 21 8.21 9.81 -4.43
CA ILE A 21 8.38 10.16 -5.84
C ILE A 21 8.31 11.69 -6.03
N ALA A 22 7.34 12.36 -5.40
CA ALA A 22 7.24 13.82 -5.43
C ALA A 22 8.49 14.48 -4.84
N ILE A 23 9.01 13.92 -3.74
CA ILE A 23 10.25 14.38 -3.11
C ILE A 23 11.45 14.20 -4.05
N ALA A 24 11.58 13.04 -4.69
CA ALA A 24 12.64 12.76 -5.64
C ALA A 24 12.56 13.69 -6.86
N LEU A 25 11.35 13.93 -7.38
CA LEU A 25 11.10 14.85 -8.49
C LEU A 25 11.55 16.29 -8.14
N ALA A 26 11.23 16.76 -6.92
CA ALA A 26 11.62 18.07 -6.43
C ALA A 26 13.15 18.20 -6.25
N LYS A 27 13.80 17.15 -5.74
CA LYS A 27 15.26 17.10 -5.58
C LYS A 27 16.00 17.00 -6.90
N GLY A 28 15.41 16.29 -7.87
CA GLY A 28 15.96 16.10 -9.22
C GLY A 28 15.88 17.34 -10.11
N GLY A 29 15.32 18.44 -9.64
CA GLY A 29 15.28 19.71 -10.39
C GLY A 29 14.27 19.69 -11.55
N PHE A 30 13.12 19.05 -11.37
CA PHE A 30 12.02 19.05 -12.34
C PHE A 30 11.67 20.49 -12.78
N ASP A 31 11.61 20.70 -14.10
CA ASP A 31 11.23 21.99 -14.70
C ASP A 31 9.71 22.11 -14.80
N GLY A 32 9.08 22.44 -13.69
CA GLY A 32 7.64 22.58 -13.57
C GLY A 32 7.17 22.71 -12.12
N GLU A 33 5.87 22.86 -11.96
CA GLU A 33 5.23 22.92 -10.65
C GLU A 33 4.95 21.49 -10.14
N ILE A 34 5.39 21.21 -8.93
CA ILE A 34 5.11 19.95 -8.23
C ILE A 34 4.11 20.27 -7.12
N ILE A 35 2.95 19.61 -7.17
CA ILE A 35 1.85 19.83 -6.25
C ILE A 35 1.56 18.52 -5.50
N VAL A 36 1.32 18.62 -4.21
CA VAL A 36 0.75 17.54 -3.40
C VAL A 36 -0.63 17.95 -2.93
N ALA A 37 -1.65 17.25 -3.36
CA ALA A 37 -3.04 17.51 -3.04
C ALA A 37 -3.58 16.49 -2.03
N THR A 38 -4.18 16.95 -0.94
CA THR A 38 -4.73 16.09 0.13
C THR A 38 -6.19 16.39 0.38
N SER A 39 -7.00 15.37 0.70
CA SER A 39 -8.45 15.53 0.93
C SER A 39 -8.86 15.61 2.41
N ASN A 40 -7.93 15.41 3.35
CA ASN A 40 -8.22 15.51 4.78
C ASN A 40 -6.97 15.85 5.60
N ALA A 41 -7.19 16.25 6.86
CA ALA A 41 -6.14 16.71 7.77
C ALA A 41 -5.09 15.62 8.11
N LEU A 42 -5.49 14.35 8.22
CA LEU A 42 -4.56 13.26 8.54
C LEU A 42 -3.57 13.02 7.39
N LEU A 43 -4.05 13.10 6.15
CA LEU A 43 -3.19 13.01 4.96
C LEU A 43 -2.25 14.23 4.88
N SER A 44 -2.77 15.44 5.15
CA SER A 44 -1.97 16.67 5.20
C SER A 44 -0.85 16.59 6.23
N GLU A 45 -1.15 16.11 7.44
CA GLU A 45 -0.13 15.91 8.50
C GLU A 45 0.93 14.90 8.07
N GLN A 46 0.52 13.78 7.46
CA GLN A 46 1.45 12.75 7.00
C GLN A 46 2.37 13.26 5.87
N VAL A 47 1.82 14.02 4.93
CA VAL A 47 2.56 14.66 3.85
C VAL A 47 3.60 15.63 4.40
N LYS A 48 3.20 16.53 5.29
CA LYS A 48 4.12 17.50 5.93
C LYS A 48 5.23 16.78 6.70
N ARG A 49 4.90 15.74 7.43
CA ARG A 49 5.87 14.97 8.21
C ARG A 49 6.92 14.26 7.34
N LEU A 50 6.49 13.59 6.25
CA LEU A 50 7.40 12.85 5.38
C LEU A 50 8.15 13.75 4.40
N GLY A 51 7.53 14.82 3.92
CA GLY A 51 8.12 15.75 2.96
C GLY A 51 9.00 16.82 3.60
N GLY A 52 8.86 17.06 4.92
CA GLY A 52 9.66 18.04 5.65
C GLY A 52 9.64 19.42 5.01
N ASP A 53 10.80 20.08 4.96
CA ASP A 53 10.97 21.44 4.45
C ASP A 53 10.71 21.57 2.94
N LEU A 54 10.61 20.46 2.20
CA LEU A 54 10.25 20.51 0.78
C LEU A 54 8.79 20.89 0.57
N ILE A 55 7.91 20.58 1.53
CA ILE A 55 6.50 20.98 1.47
C ILE A 55 6.35 22.46 1.79
N GLY A 56 5.78 23.22 0.86
CA GLY A 56 5.66 24.67 0.92
C GLY A 56 6.86 25.46 0.38
N SER A 57 7.97 24.77 0.04
CA SER A 57 9.15 25.43 -0.57
C SER A 57 9.37 25.01 -2.04
N ARG A 58 9.51 23.73 -2.31
CA ARG A 58 9.70 23.14 -3.65
C ARG A 58 8.48 22.36 -4.13
N ILE A 59 7.62 21.95 -3.22
CA ILE A 59 6.38 21.21 -3.46
C ILE A 59 5.23 22.03 -2.89
N GLU A 60 4.34 22.50 -3.75
CA GLU A 60 3.11 23.17 -3.33
C GLU A 60 2.19 22.17 -2.62
N HIS A 61 1.59 22.55 -1.50
CA HIS A 61 0.60 21.72 -0.80
C HIS A 61 -0.79 22.33 -0.89
N VAL A 62 -1.72 21.61 -1.49
CA VAL A 62 -3.11 22.01 -1.69
C VAL A 62 -4.04 21.10 -0.87
N GLU A 63 -4.90 21.69 -0.07
CA GLU A 63 -5.97 20.96 0.63
C GLU A 63 -7.26 21.04 -0.18
N LEU A 64 -7.65 19.91 -0.77
CA LEU A 64 -8.92 19.77 -1.50
C LEU A 64 -10.06 19.56 -0.49
N ARG A 65 -11.10 20.35 -0.59
CA ARG A 65 -12.26 20.28 0.30
C ARG A 65 -13.55 20.16 -0.50
N PRO A 66 -14.55 19.39 -0.03
CA PRO A 66 -15.89 19.48 -0.58
C PRO A 66 -16.44 20.90 -0.38
N SER A 67 -17.29 21.36 -1.29
CA SER A 67 -17.98 22.64 -1.16
C SER A 67 -18.81 22.70 0.12
N GLN A 68 -19.06 23.92 0.63
CA GLN A 68 -19.86 24.10 1.86
C GLN A 68 -21.28 23.50 1.74
N ALA A 69 -21.89 23.59 0.56
CA ALA A 69 -23.19 23.01 0.27
C ALA A 69 -23.12 21.47 0.37
N THR A 70 -22.06 20.87 -0.17
CA THR A 70 -21.80 19.44 -0.13
C THR A 70 -21.52 18.94 1.28
N GLN A 71 -20.74 19.69 2.07
CA GLN A 71 -20.46 19.34 3.48
C GLN A 71 -21.74 19.26 4.31
N ARG A 72 -22.66 20.21 4.15
CA ARG A 72 -23.97 20.21 4.85
C ARG A 72 -24.82 19.01 4.44
N LEU A 73 -24.87 18.66 3.16
CA LEU A 73 -25.63 17.50 2.67
C LEU A 73 -25.00 16.18 3.15
N ASN A 74 -23.66 16.08 3.14
CA ASN A 74 -22.94 14.88 3.55
C ASN A 74 -23.07 14.62 5.05
N SER A 75 -23.16 15.63 5.90
CA SER A 75 -23.40 15.46 7.35
C SER A 75 -24.73 14.76 7.65
N MET A 76 -25.71 14.87 6.76
CA MET A 76 -27.00 14.19 6.86
C MET A 76 -26.98 12.74 6.30
N LEU A 77 -26.09 12.44 5.33
CA LEU A 77 -26.06 11.17 4.58
C LEU A 77 -24.81 10.29 4.87
N SER A 78 -23.84 10.78 5.63
CA SER A 78 -22.48 10.21 5.79
C SER A 78 -22.40 8.81 6.43
N LYS A 79 -23.53 8.27 6.92
CA LYS A 79 -23.55 6.92 7.52
C LYS A 79 -23.66 5.76 6.53
N LEU A 80 -23.91 6.02 5.24
CA LEU A 80 -24.35 4.98 4.31
C LEU A 80 -23.37 4.67 3.17
N VAL A 81 -22.57 5.62 2.69
CA VAL A 81 -21.65 5.38 1.54
C VAL A 81 -20.39 6.24 1.68
N PRO A 82 -19.22 5.79 1.24
CA PRO A 82 -18.00 6.61 1.18
C PRO A 82 -18.08 7.63 0.03
N MET A 83 -19.10 8.51 0.08
CA MET A 83 -19.37 9.53 -0.94
C MET A 83 -18.32 10.65 -0.95
N GLU A 84 -17.64 10.87 0.17
CA GLU A 84 -16.74 12.00 0.36
C GLU A 84 -15.62 12.05 -0.69
N LYS A 85 -15.03 10.90 -1.01
CA LYS A 85 -13.99 10.80 -2.05
C LYS A 85 -14.48 11.27 -3.42
N LEU A 86 -15.71 10.92 -3.78
CA LEU A 86 -16.30 11.28 -5.09
C LEU A 86 -16.64 12.77 -5.15
N LEU A 87 -17.03 13.33 -4.01
CA LEU A 87 -17.36 14.76 -3.89
C LEU A 87 -16.12 15.63 -4.04
N ILE A 88 -14.96 15.18 -3.56
CA ILE A 88 -13.67 15.87 -3.79
C ILE A 88 -13.41 16.07 -5.29
N TYR A 89 -13.62 15.04 -6.11
CA TYR A 89 -13.42 15.18 -7.57
C TYR A 89 -14.37 16.23 -8.16
N ARG A 90 -15.66 16.14 -7.86
CA ARG A 90 -16.68 17.03 -8.39
C ARG A 90 -16.47 18.49 -7.99
N ASP A 91 -16.18 18.72 -6.70
CA ASP A 91 -16.16 20.07 -6.14
C ASP A 91 -14.83 20.80 -6.37
N ASN A 92 -13.81 20.11 -6.92
CA ASN A 92 -12.49 20.68 -7.22
C ASN A 92 -12.10 20.54 -8.71
N LEU A 93 -13.08 20.50 -9.63
CA LEU A 93 -12.82 20.29 -11.05
C LEU A 93 -11.88 21.33 -11.67
N GLU A 94 -11.95 22.59 -11.26
CA GLU A 94 -11.05 23.65 -11.75
C GLU A 94 -9.59 23.34 -11.40
N PHE A 95 -9.33 22.84 -10.19
CA PHE A 95 -8.00 22.38 -9.82
C PHE A 95 -7.52 21.26 -10.77
N PHE A 96 -8.33 20.23 -11.00
CA PHE A 96 -7.94 19.12 -11.87
C PHE A 96 -7.78 19.52 -13.33
N ARG A 97 -8.57 20.49 -13.82
CA ARG A 97 -8.42 21.07 -15.17
C ARG A 97 -7.12 21.86 -15.37
N SER A 98 -6.56 22.40 -14.30
CA SER A 98 -5.33 23.17 -14.36
C SER A 98 -4.05 22.30 -14.40
N LEU A 99 -4.18 20.98 -14.31
CA LEU A 99 -3.06 20.05 -14.26
C LEU A 99 -2.77 19.44 -15.62
N ASP A 100 -1.49 19.21 -15.90
CA ASP A 100 -1.04 18.40 -17.04
C ASP A 100 -0.98 16.92 -16.65
N PHE A 101 -0.48 16.62 -15.42
CA PHE A 101 -0.33 15.26 -14.91
C PHE A 101 -0.92 15.12 -13.51
N LEU A 102 -1.54 13.96 -13.26
CA LEU A 102 -2.06 13.57 -11.96
C LEU A 102 -1.52 12.19 -11.58
N VAL A 103 -0.72 12.12 -10.53
CA VAL A 103 -0.14 10.89 -9.98
C VAL A 103 -1.03 10.39 -8.84
N VAL A 104 -1.51 9.15 -8.93
CA VAL A 104 -2.51 8.59 -8.01
C VAL A 104 -2.18 7.17 -7.59
N THR A 105 -2.66 6.78 -6.41
CA THR A 105 -2.63 5.38 -5.92
C THR A 105 -3.98 4.68 -6.08
N GLU A 106 -5.05 5.41 -6.38
CA GLU A 106 -6.43 4.95 -6.38
C GLU A 106 -7.05 4.97 -7.79
N LYS A 107 -7.81 3.91 -8.13
CA LYS A 107 -8.49 3.79 -9.44
C LYS A 107 -9.69 4.71 -9.58
N THR A 108 -10.25 5.21 -8.48
CA THR A 108 -11.39 6.14 -8.49
C THR A 108 -11.10 7.45 -9.21
N SER A 109 -9.83 7.83 -9.37
CA SER A 109 -9.41 9.01 -10.13
C SER A 109 -9.76 8.95 -11.63
N LEU A 110 -9.98 7.75 -12.19
CA LEU A 110 -10.43 7.58 -13.58
C LEU A 110 -11.79 8.26 -13.86
N LEU A 111 -12.60 8.48 -12.82
CA LEU A 111 -13.83 9.27 -12.93
C LEU A 111 -13.61 10.69 -13.46
N LEU A 112 -12.41 11.26 -13.29
CA LEU A 112 -12.05 12.56 -13.86
C LEU A 112 -12.16 12.53 -15.40
N LYS A 113 -11.76 11.43 -16.04
CA LYS A 113 -11.89 11.22 -17.47
C LYS A 113 -13.29 10.73 -17.85
N GLU A 114 -13.75 9.65 -17.24
CA GLU A 114 -14.96 8.94 -17.61
C GLU A 114 -16.25 9.74 -17.39
N ARG A 115 -16.32 10.48 -16.27
CA ARG A 115 -17.52 11.21 -15.86
C ARG A 115 -17.42 12.71 -16.08
N TYR A 116 -16.21 13.29 -15.91
CA TYR A 116 -16.04 14.75 -15.97
C TYR A 116 -15.33 15.23 -17.24
N GLY A 117 -14.96 14.33 -18.16
CA GLY A 117 -14.45 14.66 -19.48
C GLY A 117 -13.06 15.28 -19.53
N LEU A 118 -12.25 15.09 -18.48
CA LEU A 118 -10.88 15.61 -18.44
C LEU A 118 -9.92 14.69 -19.21
N HIS A 119 -10.10 14.59 -20.53
CA HIS A 119 -9.33 13.68 -21.38
C HIS A 119 -7.90 14.14 -21.62
N ASP A 120 -7.62 15.44 -21.54
CA ASP A 120 -6.26 16.00 -21.69
C ASP A 120 -5.39 15.75 -20.48
N LEU A 121 -5.99 15.60 -19.28
CA LEU A 121 -5.29 15.28 -18.04
C LEU A 121 -4.64 13.87 -18.13
N LYS A 122 -3.32 13.80 -18.02
CA LYS A 122 -2.58 12.54 -17.99
C LYS A 122 -2.57 11.96 -16.58
N ILE A 123 -3.13 10.77 -16.39
CA ILE A 123 -3.23 10.12 -15.07
C ILE A 123 -2.23 8.98 -14.98
N ILE A 124 -1.28 9.09 -14.05
CA ILE A 124 -0.24 8.09 -13.75
C ILE A 124 -0.62 7.34 -12.48
N HIS A 125 -0.67 6.02 -12.56
CA HIS A 125 -1.01 5.17 -11.41
C HIS A 125 0.23 4.55 -10.77
N THR A 126 0.45 4.77 -9.48
CA THR A 126 1.61 4.28 -8.72
C THR A 126 1.29 3.09 -7.82
N ARG A 127 0.31 2.31 -8.02
CA ARG A 127 -0.09 1.17 -7.20
C ARG A 127 0.36 1.24 -5.72
N HIS A 128 -0.50 0.88 -4.79
CA HIS A 128 -0.24 0.93 -3.34
C HIS A 128 -0.10 -0.46 -2.71
N GLY A 129 0.54 -1.38 -3.41
CA GLY A 129 0.80 -2.74 -2.92
C GLY A 129 1.26 -3.66 -4.03
N ALA A 130 1.99 -4.70 -3.64
CA ALA A 130 2.53 -5.73 -4.52
C ALA A 130 1.87 -7.11 -4.31
N GLY A 131 0.69 -7.14 -3.68
CA GLY A 131 -0.02 -8.37 -3.38
C GLY A 131 -0.51 -9.12 -4.62
N ASP A 132 -0.71 -10.45 -4.45
CA ASP A 132 -1.02 -11.38 -5.54
C ASP A 132 -2.50 -11.40 -5.96
N ARG A 133 -3.39 -10.77 -5.21
CA ARG A 133 -4.84 -10.87 -5.42
C ARG A 133 -5.29 -10.30 -6.76
N ALA A 134 -6.14 -11.05 -7.46
CA ALA A 134 -6.68 -10.71 -8.77
C ALA A 134 -7.37 -9.33 -8.83
N ILE A 135 -7.99 -8.88 -7.72
CA ILE A 135 -8.61 -7.55 -7.64
C ILE A 135 -7.65 -6.40 -7.97
N GLY A 136 -6.34 -6.59 -7.75
CA GLY A 136 -5.29 -5.63 -8.09
C GLY A 136 -5.04 -5.50 -9.60
N PHE A 137 -5.46 -6.48 -10.41
CA PHE A 137 -5.14 -6.61 -11.84
C PHE A 137 -6.39 -6.58 -12.72
N ASN A 138 -7.39 -5.79 -12.37
CA ASN A 138 -8.62 -5.66 -13.14
C ASN A 138 -8.46 -4.67 -14.32
N LYS A 139 -9.38 -4.76 -15.29
CA LYS A 139 -9.38 -3.97 -16.54
C LYS A 139 -9.38 -2.45 -16.34
N ALA A 140 -9.82 -1.94 -15.19
CA ALA A 140 -9.75 -0.50 -14.91
C ALA A 140 -8.32 0.05 -14.95
N SER A 141 -7.29 -0.79 -14.74
CA SER A 141 -5.89 -0.35 -14.84
C SER A 141 -5.49 0.09 -16.25
N ALA A 142 -6.16 -0.38 -17.31
CA ALA A 142 -5.94 0.06 -18.69
C ALA A 142 -6.48 1.48 -18.99
N GLY A 143 -7.26 2.06 -18.09
CA GLY A 143 -7.75 3.45 -18.20
C GLY A 143 -6.74 4.53 -17.84
N PHE A 144 -5.59 4.16 -17.25
CA PHE A 144 -4.51 5.09 -16.94
C PHE A 144 -3.63 5.34 -18.16
N ASP A 145 -3.09 6.58 -18.29
CA ASP A 145 -2.14 6.89 -19.36
C ASP A 145 -0.79 6.21 -19.11
N HIS A 146 -0.41 6.00 -17.84
CA HIS A 146 0.78 5.26 -17.48
C HIS A 146 0.65 4.59 -16.10
N VAL A 147 1.31 3.43 -15.92
CA VAL A 147 1.34 2.69 -14.66
C VAL A 147 2.78 2.46 -14.24
N LEU A 148 3.14 2.93 -13.05
CA LEU A 148 4.39 2.63 -12.40
C LEU A 148 4.23 1.37 -11.54
N CYS A 149 5.03 0.35 -11.77
CA CYS A 149 4.92 -0.93 -11.08
C CYS A 149 6.21 -1.35 -10.39
N SER A 150 6.08 -2.27 -9.44
CA SER A 150 7.18 -2.65 -8.54
C SER A 150 8.20 -3.59 -9.17
N GLY A 151 7.80 -4.45 -10.13
CA GLY A 151 8.68 -5.45 -10.71
C GLY A 151 8.08 -6.23 -11.87
N PRO A 152 8.84 -7.19 -12.42
CA PRO A 152 8.46 -7.93 -13.64
C PRO A 152 7.10 -8.65 -13.51
N LYS A 153 6.88 -9.38 -12.42
CA LYS A 153 5.61 -10.10 -12.19
C LYS A 153 4.40 -9.16 -12.27
N VAL A 154 4.52 -7.97 -11.67
CA VAL A 154 3.43 -7.00 -11.64
C VAL A 154 3.18 -6.40 -13.02
N ARG A 155 4.25 -6.08 -13.78
CA ARG A 155 4.14 -5.63 -15.17
C ARG A 155 3.44 -6.67 -16.04
N ASP A 156 3.91 -7.89 -16.01
CA ASP A 156 3.42 -8.96 -16.88
C ASP A 156 1.93 -9.26 -16.61
N ARG A 157 1.52 -9.25 -15.34
CA ARG A 157 0.12 -9.38 -14.96
C ARG A 157 -0.74 -8.18 -15.37
N LEU A 158 -0.22 -6.95 -15.30
CA LEU A 158 -0.93 -5.76 -15.78
C LEU A 158 -1.19 -5.84 -17.27
N ILE A 159 -0.23 -6.33 -18.06
CA ILE A 159 -0.38 -6.52 -19.50
C ILE A 159 -1.35 -7.67 -19.79
N ALA A 160 -1.14 -8.85 -19.22
CA ALA A 160 -1.87 -10.06 -19.55
C ALA A 160 -3.31 -10.06 -19.01
N GLU A 161 -3.53 -9.62 -17.75
CA GLU A 161 -4.83 -9.73 -17.07
C GLU A 161 -5.63 -8.43 -17.14
N ALA A 162 -4.97 -7.26 -17.03
CA ALA A 162 -5.63 -5.97 -17.01
C ALA A 162 -5.71 -5.29 -18.38
N GLY A 163 -4.96 -5.78 -19.37
CA GLY A 163 -4.94 -5.23 -20.74
C GLY A 163 -4.24 -3.87 -20.84
N VAL A 164 -3.30 -3.58 -19.92
CA VAL A 164 -2.49 -2.37 -20.00
C VAL A 164 -1.48 -2.52 -21.14
N SER A 165 -1.34 -1.48 -21.97
CA SER A 165 -0.34 -1.48 -23.06
C SER A 165 1.08 -1.60 -22.49
N PRO A 166 1.97 -2.39 -23.10
CA PRO A 166 3.37 -2.52 -22.66
C PRO A 166 4.10 -1.19 -22.55
N GLU A 167 3.81 -0.22 -23.45
CA GLU A 167 4.41 1.11 -23.47
C GLU A 167 3.89 2.01 -22.33
N ALA A 168 2.70 1.68 -21.80
CA ALA A 168 2.09 2.39 -20.69
C ALA A 168 2.47 1.82 -19.31
N VAL A 169 3.47 0.93 -19.23
CA VAL A 169 3.96 0.37 -17.96
C VAL A 169 5.46 0.57 -17.82
N SER A 170 5.90 1.10 -16.68
CA SER A 170 7.33 1.18 -16.33
C SER A 170 7.58 0.48 -14.99
N ILE A 171 8.62 -0.37 -14.97
CA ILE A 171 9.14 -0.94 -13.72
C ILE A 171 10.03 0.10 -13.06
N VAL A 172 9.65 0.52 -11.85
CA VAL A 172 10.36 1.55 -11.07
C VAL A 172 10.80 1.07 -9.69
N GLY A 173 10.45 -0.16 -9.30
CA GLY A 173 10.62 -0.65 -7.94
C GLY A 173 9.48 -0.19 -7.00
N TYR A 174 9.78 -0.12 -5.71
CA TYR A 174 8.77 0.14 -4.67
C TYR A 174 9.17 1.32 -3.80
N PRO A 175 8.71 2.54 -4.09
CA PRO A 175 9.17 3.78 -3.44
C PRO A 175 9.04 3.79 -1.91
N LYS A 176 8.13 3.00 -1.34
CA LYS A 176 7.99 2.86 0.10
C LYS A 176 9.25 2.28 0.76
N PHE A 177 9.99 1.41 0.07
CA PHE A 177 11.24 0.82 0.60
C PHE A 177 12.35 1.85 0.76
N ASP A 178 12.32 2.94 -0.01
CA ASP A 178 13.31 4.01 0.11
C ASP A 178 13.24 4.71 1.47
N LEU A 179 12.08 4.69 2.13
CA LEU A 179 11.88 5.27 3.47
C LEU A 179 12.62 4.53 4.59
N VAL A 180 12.96 3.26 4.37
CA VAL A 180 13.67 2.41 5.35
C VAL A 180 15.08 2.04 4.90
N ARG A 181 15.49 2.52 3.73
CA ARG A 181 16.82 2.25 3.18
C ARG A 181 17.91 2.84 4.09
N GLY A 182 18.83 1.98 4.53
CA GLY A 182 19.92 2.38 5.42
C GLY A 182 19.52 2.63 6.89
N SER A 183 18.25 2.40 7.26
CA SER A 183 17.82 2.50 8.65
C SER A 183 18.01 1.18 9.40
N GLU A 184 18.46 1.29 10.66
CA GLU A 184 18.55 0.13 11.55
C GLU A 184 17.18 -0.22 12.14
N PRO A 185 16.82 -1.52 12.20
CA PRO A 185 15.59 -1.97 12.80
C PRO A 185 15.51 -1.62 14.29
N LEU A 186 14.35 -1.15 14.72
CA LEU A 186 14.10 -0.88 16.14
C LEU A 186 13.88 -2.18 16.92
N ARG A 187 14.52 -2.33 18.07
CA ARG A 187 14.23 -3.43 18.98
C ARG A 187 13.00 -3.11 19.83
N ILE A 188 11.83 -3.58 19.40
CA ILE A 188 10.53 -3.25 20.02
C ILE A 188 10.30 -3.98 21.34
N LEU A 189 10.70 -5.26 21.40
CA LEU A 189 10.58 -6.12 22.59
C LEU A 189 11.98 -6.58 23.05
N PRO A 190 12.70 -5.74 23.79
CA PRO A 190 14.12 -5.97 24.09
C PRO A 190 14.38 -7.19 25.00
N LYS A 191 13.37 -7.66 25.75
CA LYS A 191 13.47 -8.84 26.62
C LYS A 191 13.24 -10.16 25.87
N ALA A 192 12.62 -10.14 24.68
CA ALA A 192 12.36 -11.34 23.90
C ALA A 192 13.64 -11.82 23.17
N GLU A 193 13.84 -13.12 23.10
CA GLU A 193 14.91 -13.73 22.29
C GLU A 193 14.61 -13.55 20.80
N ARG A 194 13.35 -13.79 20.40
CA ARG A 194 12.85 -13.64 19.04
C ARG A 194 11.53 -12.88 19.05
N THR A 195 11.33 -12.02 18.08
CA THR A 195 10.11 -11.24 17.93
C THR A 195 9.30 -11.74 16.74
N VAL A 196 8.03 -12.08 16.99
CA VAL A 196 7.07 -12.51 15.96
C VAL A 196 6.15 -11.35 15.64
N LEU A 197 5.96 -11.03 14.35
CA LEU A 197 4.95 -10.09 13.89
C LEU A 197 3.69 -10.87 13.48
N TYR A 198 2.58 -10.67 14.19
CA TYR A 198 1.28 -11.19 13.77
C TYR A 198 0.47 -10.11 13.07
N ASN A 199 0.25 -10.31 11.76
CA ASN A 199 -0.39 -9.34 10.88
C ASN A 199 -1.59 -9.95 10.12
N PRO A 200 -2.75 -10.18 10.77
CA PRO A 200 -3.92 -10.73 10.11
C PRO A 200 -4.61 -9.72 9.19
N HIS A 201 -5.21 -10.25 8.11
CA HIS A 201 -5.96 -9.51 7.11
C HIS A 201 -7.27 -8.92 7.67
N PRO A 202 -7.79 -7.79 7.16
CA PRO A 202 -9.02 -7.18 7.69
C PRO A 202 -10.31 -7.91 7.29
N SER A 203 -10.33 -8.63 6.16
CA SER A 203 -11.56 -9.28 5.66
C SER A 203 -11.82 -10.60 6.39
N PRO A 204 -13.01 -10.78 7.01
CA PRO A 204 -13.30 -11.94 7.86
C PRO A 204 -13.06 -13.30 7.21
N HIS A 205 -13.33 -13.43 5.91
CA HIS A 205 -13.16 -14.68 5.18
C HIS A 205 -11.71 -15.01 4.83
N LEU A 206 -10.77 -14.09 4.99
CA LEU A 206 -9.34 -14.28 4.74
C LEU A 206 -8.52 -14.25 6.04
N SER A 207 -9.09 -13.65 7.07
CA SER A 207 -8.41 -13.33 8.32
C SER A 207 -8.37 -14.51 9.28
N SER A 208 -7.21 -14.77 9.82
CA SER A 208 -7.02 -15.69 10.94
C SER A 208 -7.55 -15.13 12.27
N TRP A 209 -7.66 -13.80 12.38
CA TRP A 209 -8.09 -13.13 13.60
C TRP A 209 -9.45 -13.57 14.10
N TYR A 210 -10.46 -13.60 13.24
CA TYR A 210 -11.84 -13.87 13.64
C TYR A 210 -12.06 -15.30 14.20
N ARG A 211 -11.22 -16.24 13.83
CA ARG A 211 -11.29 -17.64 14.30
C ARG A 211 -10.30 -17.95 15.39
N HIS A 212 -9.08 -17.45 15.26
CA HIS A 212 -7.94 -17.93 16.03
C HIS A 212 -7.15 -16.82 16.75
N GLY A 213 -7.47 -15.55 16.52
CA GLY A 213 -6.65 -14.43 17.00
C GLY A 213 -6.43 -14.44 18.50
N ARG A 214 -7.45 -14.76 19.30
CA ARG A 214 -7.31 -14.88 20.76
C ARG A 214 -6.40 -16.02 21.18
N GLN A 215 -6.49 -17.18 20.53
CA GLN A 215 -5.65 -18.33 20.81
C GLN A 215 -4.18 -18.04 20.46
N VAL A 216 -3.93 -17.31 19.36
CA VAL A 216 -2.59 -16.82 19.03
C VAL A 216 -2.06 -15.92 20.14
N LEU A 217 -2.83 -14.92 20.60
CA LEU A 217 -2.40 -14.03 21.69
C LEU A 217 -2.16 -14.80 23.00
N GLU A 218 -2.99 -15.80 23.32
CA GLU A 218 -2.85 -16.66 24.51
C GLU A 218 -1.54 -17.46 24.46
N HIS A 219 -1.22 -18.06 23.31
CA HIS A 219 0.03 -18.76 23.12
C HIS A 219 1.25 -17.89 23.48
N PHE A 220 1.30 -16.64 22.97
CA PHE A 220 2.43 -15.75 23.24
C PHE A 220 2.43 -15.19 24.66
N LEU A 221 1.30 -15.06 25.32
CA LEU A 221 1.24 -14.64 26.72
C LEU A 221 2.01 -15.61 27.63
N ASP A 222 1.91 -16.91 27.30
CA ASP A 222 2.53 -18.01 28.05
C ASP A 222 3.90 -18.43 27.49
N ALA A 223 4.38 -17.83 26.40
CA ALA A 223 5.64 -18.17 25.73
C ALA A 223 6.77 -17.20 26.10
N PRO A 224 7.61 -17.49 27.09
CA PRO A 224 8.58 -16.53 27.61
C PRO A 224 9.74 -16.20 26.65
N ARG A 225 10.02 -17.07 25.66
CA ARG A 225 11.14 -16.90 24.71
C ARG A 225 10.78 -16.03 23.51
N HIS A 226 9.51 -16.01 23.11
CA HIS A 226 9.04 -15.26 21.94
C HIS A 226 8.25 -14.03 22.38
N GLY A 227 8.61 -12.87 21.83
CA GLY A 227 7.79 -11.68 21.91
C GLY A 227 6.84 -11.57 20.72
N LEU A 228 5.66 -11.04 20.95
CA LEU A 228 4.67 -10.81 19.90
C LEU A 228 4.46 -9.32 19.64
N ILE A 229 4.65 -8.90 18.41
CA ILE A 229 4.07 -7.66 17.89
C ILE A 229 2.76 -8.03 17.20
N PHE A 230 1.64 -7.73 17.85
CA PHE A 230 0.33 -7.83 17.22
C PHE A 230 0.02 -6.51 16.53
N ALA A 231 0.29 -6.45 15.23
CA ALA A 231 0.00 -5.29 14.38
C ALA A 231 -0.83 -5.75 13.19
N PRO A 232 -2.15 -5.92 13.36
CA PRO A 232 -3.04 -6.33 12.30
C PRO A 232 -3.10 -5.28 11.20
N HIS A 233 -3.64 -5.66 10.03
CA HIS A 233 -3.95 -4.67 9.02
C HIS A 233 -4.80 -3.54 9.61
N VAL A 234 -4.42 -2.30 9.37
CA VAL A 234 -4.99 -1.11 10.03
C VAL A 234 -6.52 -1.02 9.97
N MET A 235 -7.14 -1.60 8.95
CA MET A 235 -8.60 -1.62 8.81
C MET A 235 -9.31 -2.63 9.72
N LEU A 236 -8.60 -3.58 10.33
CA LEU A 236 -9.23 -4.69 11.07
C LEU A 236 -10.08 -4.19 12.26
N PHE A 237 -9.59 -3.18 12.97
CA PHE A 237 -10.24 -2.62 14.15
C PHE A 237 -10.85 -1.22 13.93
N GLN A 238 -10.73 -0.65 12.73
CA GLN A 238 -11.31 0.68 12.44
C GLN A 238 -12.85 0.70 12.52
N ARG A 239 -13.49 -0.40 12.20
CA ARG A 239 -14.96 -0.53 12.23
C ARG A 239 -15.38 -1.59 13.23
N LYS A 240 -16.42 -1.28 14.02
CA LYS A 240 -17.01 -2.25 14.96
C LYS A 240 -17.57 -3.48 14.24
N PHE A 241 -18.12 -3.29 13.04
CA PHE A 241 -18.72 -4.32 12.21
C PHE A 241 -18.15 -4.25 10.80
N VAL A 242 -17.86 -5.41 10.23
CA VAL A 242 -17.46 -5.58 8.83
C VAL A 242 -18.59 -6.33 8.11
N VAL A 243 -19.16 -5.68 7.10
CA VAL A 243 -20.19 -6.27 6.24
C VAL A 243 -19.52 -6.85 5.00
N THR A 244 -19.66 -8.16 4.80
CA THR A 244 -19.20 -8.87 3.61
C THR A 244 -20.43 -9.11 2.72
N VAL A 245 -20.65 -8.20 1.77
CA VAL A 245 -21.89 -8.14 0.96
C VAL A 245 -22.06 -9.38 0.09
N ASP A 246 -20.99 -9.85 -0.54
CA ASP A 246 -20.97 -11.05 -1.40
C ASP A 246 -21.27 -12.36 -0.65
N ARG A 247 -21.18 -12.35 0.68
CA ARG A 247 -21.44 -13.50 1.56
C ARG A 247 -22.61 -13.28 2.54
N PHE A 248 -23.31 -12.15 2.43
CA PHE A 248 -24.41 -11.76 3.32
C PHE A 248 -24.08 -11.92 4.81
N ARG A 249 -22.86 -11.49 5.20
CA ARG A 249 -22.34 -11.74 6.53
C ARG A 249 -21.91 -10.44 7.22
N VAL A 250 -22.17 -10.38 8.54
CA VAL A 250 -21.69 -9.29 9.41
C VAL A 250 -20.80 -9.91 10.47
N ASP A 251 -19.55 -9.47 10.50
CA ASP A 251 -18.54 -9.94 11.45
C ASP A 251 -18.06 -8.79 12.34
N ARG A 252 -17.59 -9.12 13.54
CA ARG A 252 -17.00 -8.17 14.48
C ARG A 252 -15.60 -8.63 14.89
N ALA A 253 -14.62 -7.72 14.81
CA ALA A 253 -13.25 -8.00 15.26
C ALA A 253 -13.17 -8.24 16.77
N GLY A 254 -14.13 -7.67 17.53
CA GLY A 254 -14.17 -7.76 18.98
C GLY A 254 -13.21 -6.80 19.68
N ASP A 255 -13.13 -6.91 21.00
CA ASP A 255 -12.23 -6.10 21.81
C ASP A 255 -11.01 -6.92 22.23
N ILE A 256 -9.88 -6.29 22.45
CA ILE A 256 -8.67 -6.92 22.96
C ILE A 256 -8.77 -7.01 24.50
N PRO A 257 -8.78 -8.21 25.09
CA PRO A 257 -8.79 -8.37 26.54
C PRO A 257 -7.60 -7.70 27.21
N GLN A 258 -7.82 -7.08 28.35
CA GLN A 258 -6.80 -6.32 29.10
C GLN A 258 -5.57 -7.12 29.46
N LYS A 259 -5.69 -8.44 29.68
CA LYS A 259 -4.55 -9.33 29.98
C LYS A 259 -3.45 -9.25 28.94
N PHE A 260 -3.81 -9.07 27.64
CA PHE A 260 -2.83 -8.97 26.54
C PHE A 260 -2.18 -7.58 26.46
N LEU A 261 -2.86 -6.54 26.94
CA LEU A 261 -2.32 -5.17 26.97
C LEU A 261 -1.26 -4.97 28.08
N ARG A 262 -1.23 -5.87 29.06
CA ARG A 262 -0.31 -5.81 30.21
C ARG A 262 0.87 -6.77 30.12
N GLY A 263 0.89 -7.62 29.10
CA GLY A 263 1.98 -8.59 28.91
C GLY A 263 3.27 -7.90 28.45
N ASP A 264 4.36 -8.10 29.19
CA ASP A 264 5.67 -7.53 28.89
C ASP A 264 6.25 -8.02 27.55
N ASN A 265 5.81 -9.19 27.09
CA ASN A 265 6.24 -9.84 25.86
C ASN A 265 5.28 -9.65 24.68
N ILE A 266 4.19 -8.88 24.87
CA ILE A 266 3.22 -8.58 23.79
C ILE A 266 3.11 -7.07 23.57
N LYS A 267 3.40 -6.62 22.36
CA LYS A 267 3.13 -5.27 21.89
C LYS A 267 1.90 -5.29 21.00
N ILE A 268 0.84 -4.60 21.40
CA ILE A 268 -0.36 -4.45 20.59
C ILE A 268 -0.38 -3.06 19.97
N ASP A 269 -0.59 -3.02 18.65
CA ASP A 269 -0.74 -1.80 17.87
C ASP A 269 -1.84 -1.97 16.83
N LEU A 270 -2.98 -1.33 17.04
CA LEU A 270 -4.17 -1.47 16.21
C LEU A 270 -4.26 -0.44 15.07
N GLY A 271 -3.17 0.21 14.74
CA GLY A 271 -3.15 1.13 13.60
C GLY A 271 -2.38 2.43 13.81
N SER A 272 -1.34 2.43 14.65
CA SER A 272 -0.41 3.56 14.70
C SER A 272 0.41 3.66 13.42
N ARG A 273 1.22 4.72 13.31
CA ARG A 273 2.16 4.91 12.18
C ARG A 273 3.09 3.72 12.00
N ARG A 274 3.57 3.11 13.10
CA ARG A 274 4.50 1.97 13.08
C ARG A 274 3.91 0.72 12.40
N SER A 275 2.58 0.60 12.38
CA SER A 275 1.89 -0.47 11.64
C SER A 275 1.92 -0.25 10.12
N ALA A 276 2.24 0.98 9.67
CA ALA A 276 2.15 1.38 8.27
C ALA A 276 3.50 1.76 7.63
N ASP A 277 4.50 2.18 8.44
CA ASP A 277 5.78 2.72 7.98
C ASP A 277 6.92 1.67 7.93
N MET A 278 6.57 0.40 7.97
CA MET A 278 7.49 -0.76 7.99
C MET A 278 8.28 -0.95 9.29
N THR A 279 8.07 -0.15 10.34
CA THR A 279 8.77 -0.33 11.61
C THR A 279 8.66 -1.76 12.14
N TYR A 280 7.46 -2.34 12.13
CA TYR A 280 7.24 -3.69 12.66
C TYR A 280 7.71 -4.79 11.71
N THR A 281 7.55 -4.61 10.40
CA THR A 281 8.07 -5.57 9.42
C THR A 281 9.60 -5.61 9.42
N GLN A 282 10.28 -4.51 9.77
CA GLN A 282 11.74 -4.51 9.92
C GLN A 282 12.19 -5.04 11.27
N ALA A 283 11.43 -4.82 12.35
CA ALA A 283 11.79 -5.17 13.72
C ALA A 283 11.60 -6.66 14.06
N ALA A 284 10.70 -7.35 13.36
CA ALA A 284 10.38 -8.74 13.69
C ALA A 284 11.35 -9.75 13.06
N ASP A 285 11.60 -10.85 13.76
CA ASP A 285 12.43 -11.97 13.31
C ASP A 285 11.62 -13.02 12.52
N ILE A 286 10.35 -13.17 12.85
CA ILE A 286 9.43 -14.17 12.27
C ILE A 286 8.13 -13.47 11.88
N TYR A 287 7.60 -13.78 10.71
CA TYR A 287 6.27 -13.36 10.28
C TYR A 287 5.24 -14.43 10.58
N LEU A 288 4.13 -14.03 11.20
CA LEU A 288 2.91 -14.83 11.34
C LEU A 288 1.76 -14.07 10.69
N GLY A 289 1.10 -14.66 9.71
CA GLY A 289 0.02 -13.99 9.00
C GLY A 289 -0.92 -14.93 8.30
N ASP A 290 -1.72 -14.35 7.42
CA ASP A 290 -2.66 -15.07 6.57
C ASP A 290 -2.62 -14.52 5.12
N ALA A 291 -3.68 -13.89 4.62
CA ALA A 291 -3.75 -13.37 3.24
C ALA A 291 -3.31 -11.91 3.10
N SER A 292 -2.55 -11.38 4.07
CA SER A 292 -2.09 -9.98 4.04
C SER A 292 -0.92 -9.78 3.07
N SER A 293 -1.02 -8.77 2.19
CA SER A 293 0.07 -8.38 1.28
C SER A 293 1.27 -7.75 1.99
N GLN A 294 1.18 -7.46 3.28
CA GLN A 294 2.29 -6.91 4.07
C GLN A 294 3.45 -7.89 4.23
N ILE A 295 3.21 -9.18 3.97
CA ILE A 295 4.30 -10.18 3.86
C ILE A 295 5.37 -9.74 2.85
N TYR A 296 5.02 -9.13 1.74
CA TYR A 296 5.99 -8.66 0.75
C TYR A 296 6.92 -7.56 1.29
N GLU A 297 6.44 -6.72 2.20
CA GLU A 297 7.27 -5.74 2.91
C GLU A 297 8.21 -6.42 3.92
N PHE A 298 7.77 -7.51 4.54
CA PHE A 298 8.59 -8.31 5.44
C PHE A 298 9.71 -9.03 4.69
N LEU A 299 9.46 -9.52 3.48
CA LEU A 299 10.43 -10.20 2.62
C LEU A 299 11.55 -9.30 2.06
N LEU A 300 11.56 -7.99 2.35
CA LEU A 300 12.73 -7.13 2.05
C LEU A 300 14.03 -7.70 2.63
N LYS A 301 13.93 -8.44 3.73
CA LYS A 301 14.98 -9.30 4.27
C LYS A 301 14.39 -10.69 4.44
N PRO A 302 14.88 -11.73 3.74
CA PRO A 302 14.39 -13.10 3.89
C PRO A 302 14.51 -13.58 5.34
N ARG A 303 13.40 -14.04 5.92
CA ARG A 303 13.29 -14.49 7.32
C ARG A 303 12.17 -15.50 7.46
N PRO A 304 12.12 -16.30 8.54
CA PRO A 304 11.08 -17.29 8.75
C PRO A 304 9.66 -16.70 8.64
N CYS A 305 8.77 -17.42 7.94
CA CYS A 305 7.36 -17.07 7.79
C CYS A 305 6.47 -18.27 8.14
N ILE A 306 5.38 -17.99 8.85
CA ILE A 306 4.33 -18.98 9.18
C ILE A 306 3.00 -18.38 8.74
N PHE A 307 2.20 -19.18 8.03
CA PHE A 307 0.87 -18.77 7.55
C PHE A 307 -0.21 -19.62 8.21
N LEU A 308 -1.23 -18.97 8.74
CA LEU A 308 -2.34 -19.61 9.42
C LEU A 308 -3.54 -19.74 8.47
N ASN A 309 -3.74 -20.94 7.94
CA ASN A 309 -4.85 -21.32 7.07
C ASN A 309 -6.14 -21.55 7.87
N SER A 310 -6.64 -20.53 8.51
CA SER A 310 -7.81 -20.62 9.41
C SER A 310 -9.11 -21.05 8.72
N HIS A 311 -9.16 -21.02 7.40
CA HIS A 311 -10.38 -21.27 6.64
C HIS A 311 -10.33 -22.58 5.83
N GLY A 312 -9.21 -23.32 5.90
CA GLY A 312 -9.05 -24.59 5.18
C GLY A 312 -9.03 -24.41 3.66
N TYR A 313 -8.38 -23.34 3.18
CA TYR A 313 -8.27 -23.11 1.75
C TYR A 313 -7.34 -24.12 1.08
N GLU A 314 -7.77 -24.63 -0.07
CA GLU A 314 -6.88 -25.29 -1.03
C GLU A 314 -6.04 -24.22 -1.72
N TRP A 315 -4.88 -23.92 -1.14
CA TRP A 315 -4.04 -22.80 -1.55
C TRP A 315 -2.95 -23.15 -2.56
N VAL A 316 -2.55 -24.43 -2.60
CA VAL A 316 -1.45 -24.89 -3.45
C VAL A 316 -1.79 -24.64 -4.92
N GLY A 317 -0.89 -23.94 -5.63
CA GLY A 317 -1.09 -23.57 -7.03
C GLY A 317 -2.10 -22.45 -7.27
N LYS A 318 -2.66 -21.83 -6.23
CA LYS A 318 -3.59 -20.68 -6.37
C LYS A 318 -2.83 -19.37 -6.37
N PRO A 319 -2.93 -18.55 -7.43
CA PRO A 319 -2.22 -17.27 -7.53
C PRO A 319 -2.48 -16.32 -6.35
N ASP A 320 -3.70 -16.26 -5.84
CA ASP A 320 -4.10 -15.38 -4.73
C ASP A 320 -3.39 -15.71 -3.40
N PHE A 321 -2.87 -16.92 -3.26
CA PHE A 321 -2.15 -17.42 -2.09
C PHE A 321 -0.67 -17.74 -2.38
N ARG A 322 -0.11 -17.26 -3.49
CA ARG A 322 1.29 -17.54 -3.85
C ARG A 322 2.28 -17.20 -2.73
N HIS A 323 2.01 -16.14 -1.97
CA HIS A 323 2.84 -15.73 -0.84
C HIS A 323 2.94 -16.79 0.28
N TRP A 324 2.02 -17.76 0.37
CA TRP A 324 2.12 -18.87 1.33
C TRP A 324 3.23 -19.87 0.98
N CYS A 325 3.74 -19.84 -0.25
CA CYS A 325 4.94 -20.60 -0.60
C CYS A 325 6.21 -20.09 0.12
N ALA A 326 6.17 -18.87 0.67
CA ALA A 326 7.30 -18.25 1.37
C ALA A 326 7.52 -18.77 2.80
N GLY A 327 6.68 -19.69 3.31
CA GLY A 327 6.82 -20.19 4.66
C GLY A 327 5.97 -21.41 4.95
N GLU A 328 6.00 -21.85 6.20
CA GLU A 328 5.20 -22.98 6.65
C GLU A 328 3.73 -22.56 6.79
N VAL A 329 2.82 -23.40 6.27
CA VAL A 329 1.37 -23.24 6.42
C VAL A 329 0.87 -24.17 7.51
N ILE A 330 0.21 -23.61 8.52
CA ILE A 330 -0.44 -24.33 9.61
C ILE A 330 -1.95 -24.09 9.59
N ASP A 331 -2.75 -25.05 10.03
CA ASP A 331 -4.21 -24.96 10.01
C ASP A 331 -4.81 -24.52 11.36
N SER A 332 -4.01 -24.58 12.43
CA SER A 332 -4.45 -24.27 13.79
C SER A 332 -3.35 -23.65 14.64
N PRO A 333 -3.68 -22.75 15.58
CA PRO A 333 -2.74 -22.24 16.56
C PRO A 333 -2.10 -23.30 17.46
N ALA A 334 -2.72 -24.47 17.60
CA ALA A 334 -2.12 -25.59 18.32
C ALA A 334 -0.79 -26.07 17.71
N GLN A 335 -0.56 -25.80 16.43
CA GLN A 335 0.69 -26.16 15.73
C GLN A 335 1.78 -25.07 15.87
N LEU A 336 1.46 -23.87 16.44
CA LEU A 336 2.43 -22.78 16.59
C LEU A 336 3.69 -23.16 17.35
N PRO A 337 3.65 -23.89 18.50
CA PRO A 337 4.86 -24.26 19.23
C PRO A 337 5.89 -25.01 18.35
N GLU A 338 5.41 -25.98 17.59
CA GLU A 338 6.25 -26.78 16.70
C GLU A 338 6.74 -25.96 15.49
N ALA A 339 5.85 -25.17 14.88
CA ALA A 339 6.19 -24.31 13.75
C ALA A 339 7.26 -23.27 14.14
N LEU A 340 7.14 -22.65 15.30
CA LEU A 340 8.13 -21.70 15.82
C LEU A 340 9.49 -22.38 16.15
N ALA A 341 9.45 -23.62 16.69
CA ALA A 341 10.66 -24.36 17.02
C ALA A 341 11.51 -24.71 15.79
N ARG A 342 10.88 -24.97 14.64
CA ARG A 342 11.56 -25.35 13.39
C ARG A 342 11.66 -24.22 12.35
N ALA A 343 11.19 -23.02 12.70
CA ALA A 343 11.07 -21.92 11.75
C ALA A 343 12.40 -21.53 11.10
N ASP A 344 13.48 -21.45 11.87
CA ASP A 344 14.81 -21.11 11.37
C ASP A 344 15.37 -22.21 10.47
N GLU A 345 15.26 -23.49 10.88
CA GLU A 345 15.70 -24.64 10.09
C GLU A 345 14.98 -24.70 8.74
N LEU A 346 13.64 -24.61 8.75
CA LEU A 346 12.85 -24.64 7.53
C LEU A 346 13.12 -23.43 6.63
N HIS A 347 13.37 -22.25 7.22
CA HIS A 347 13.77 -21.09 6.45
C HIS A 347 15.07 -21.34 5.70
N GLU A 348 16.12 -21.78 6.39
CA GLU A 348 17.43 -22.01 5.78
C GLU A 348 17.43 -23.15 4.75
N THR A 349 16.72 -24.23 5.03
CA THR A 349 16.76 -25.44 4.19
C THR A 349 15.78 -25.42 3.05
N ARG A 350 14.69 -24.64 3.15
CA ARG A 350 13.58 -24.69 2.18
C ARG A 350 13.12 -23.36 1.67
N TYR A 351 12.88 -22.35 2.57
CA TYR A 351 12.09 -21.20 2.19
C TYR A 351 12.92 -20.00 1.73
N ARG A 352 14.18 -19.87 2.13
CA ARG A 352 15.04 -18.74 1.76
C ARG A 352 15.08 -18.49 0.26
N ASN A 353 15.44 -19.49 -0.54
CA ASN A 353 15.53 -19.34 -2.00
C ASN A 353 14.17 -18.98 -2.62
N ILE A 354 13.09 -19.63 -2.13
CA ILE A 354 11.72 -19.31 -2.60
C ILE A 354 11.37 -17.85 -2.30
N GLN A 355 11.72 -17.34 -1.12
CA GLN A 355 11.49 -15.95 -0.72
C GLN A 355 12.28 -14.98 -1.59
N GLU A 356 13.56 -15.27 -1.86
CA GLU A 356 14.44 -14.45 -2.71
C GLU A 356 13.91 -14.38 -4.15
N GLU A 357 13.51 -15.51 -4.72
CA GLU A 357 12.90 -15.58 -6.04
C GLU A 357 11.58 -14.79 -6.10
N MET A 358 10.67 -15.02 -5.15
CA MET A 358 9.39 -14.32 -5.07
C MET A 358 9.59 -12.80 -4.89
N PHE A 359 10.59 -12.41 -4.12
CA PHE A 359 10.91 -11.01 -3.91
C PHE A 359 11.46 -10.38 -5.20
N ALA A 360 12.41 -11.02 -5.86
CA ALA A 360 13.01 -10.54 -7.12
C ALA A 360 12.00 -10.43 -8.27
N GLU A 361 11.05 -11.38 -8.38
CA GLU A 361 9.95 -11.29 -9.34
C GLU A 361 9.00 -10.12 -9.07
N THR A 362 8.79 -9.79 -7.78
CA THR A 362 7.82 -8.80 -7.35
C THR A 362 8.39 -7.39 -7.31
N PHE A 363 9.66 -7.26 -6.94
CA PHE A 363 10.33 -5.97 -6.75
C PHE A 363 11.64 -5.92 -7.52
N ASP A 364 11.74 -4.95 -8.40
CA ASP A 364 12.99 -4.59 -9.04
C ASP A 364 13.69 -3.52 -8.19
N LEU A 365 14.52 -3.98 -7.25
CA LEU A 365 15.34 -3.10 -6.42
C LEU A 365 16.79 -3.11 -6.93
N ASN A 366 17.39 -1.92 -6.99
CA ASN A 366 18.79 -1.73 -7.36
C ASN A 366 19.42 -0.58 -6.55
N GLU A 367 20.61 -0.14 -6.95
CA GLU A 367 21.33 0.92 -6.25
C GLU A 367 20.59 2.27 -6.32
N VAL A 368 19.90 2.54 -7.44
CA VAL A 368 19.11 3.76 -7.61
C VAL A 368 17.78 3.61 -6.88
N PRO A 369 17.43 4.52 -5.98
CA PRO A 369 16.15 4.49 -5.26
C PRO A 369 14.94 4.39 -6.20
N SER A 370 13.94 3.62 -5.79
CA SER A 370 12.72 3.43 -6.58
C SER A 370 11.98 4.75 -6.84
N SER A 371 12.01 5.67 -5.87
CA SER A 371 11.43 7.01 -6.01
C SER A 371 12.13 7.86 -7.05
N GLU A 372 13.46 7.75 -7.19
CA GLU A 372 14.23 8.48 -8.20
C GLU A 372 13.95 7.92 -9.60
N ARG A 373 13.92 6.61 -9.77
CA ARG A 373 13.54 5.95 -11.03
C ARG A 373 12.14 6.32 -11.48
N ALA A 374 11.19 6.38 -10.52
CA ALA A 374 9.82 6.82 -10.79
C ALA A 374 9.76 8.30 -11.18
N ALA A 375 10.52 9.17 -10.51
CA ALA A 375 10.62 10.59 -10.83
C ALA A 375 11.19 10.81 -12.23
N GLU A 376 12.21 10.02 -12.63
CA GLU A 376 12.79 10.05 -13.99
C GLU A 376 11.74 9.69 -15.05
N VAL A 377 10.95 8.62 -14.83
CA VAL A 377 9.86 8.26 -15.75
C VAL A 377 8.85 9.39 -15.88
N ILE A 378 8.41 10.00 -14.75
CA ILE A 378 7.47 11.12 -14.79
C ILE A 378 8.06 12.32 -15.53
N SER A 379 9.34 12.66 -15.30
CA SER A 379 10.03 13.76 -15.98
C SER A 379 10.10 13.52 -17.50
N ARG A 380 10.39 12.30 -17.91
CA ARG A 380 10.40 11.92 -19.34
C ARG A 380 9.02 12.08 -19.97
N LEU A 381 7.98 11.52 -19.34
CA LEU A 381 6.60 11.64 -19.83
C LEU A 381 6.15 13.10 -19.93
N ALA A 382 6.53 13.95 -18.96
CA ALA A 382 6.23 15.38 -18.99
C ALA A 382 6.95 16.10 -20.14
N ASN A 383 8.22 15.79 -20.39
CA ASN A 383 9.00 16.37 -21.48
C ASN A 383 8.45 15.95 -22.86
N ASP A 384 8.09 14.68 -23.02
CA ASP A 384 7.51 14.18 -24.27
C ASP A 384 6.15 14.84 -24.55
N HIS A 385 5.31 15.01 -23.51
CA HIS A 385 4.05 15.72 -23.64
C HIS A 385 4.26 17.20 -24.02
N ALA A 386 5.20 17.89 -23.39
CA ALA A 386 5.52 19.29 -23.71
C ALA A 386 6.02 19.45 -25.17
N ARG A 387 6.80 18.47 -25.66
CA ARG A 387 7.28 18.47 -27.04
C ARG A 387 6.13 18.30 -28.02
N ALA A 388 5.29 17.29 -27.82
CA ALA A 388 4.13 17.03 -28.66
C ALA A 388 3.17 18.25 -28.73
N TRP A 389 2.94 18.89 -27.58
CA TRP A 389 2.11 20.09 -27.53
C TRP A 389 2.69 21.26 -28.35
N ARG A 390 4.02 21.51 -28.27
CA ARG A 390 4.69 22.56 -29.06
C ARG A 390 4.60 22.28 -30.56
N GLU A 391 4.82 21.05 -30.98
CA GLU A 391 4.73 20.63 -32.38
C GLU A 391 3.30 20.83 -32.94
N THR A 392 2.29 20.43 -32.18
CA THR A 392 0.88 20.63 -32.57
C THR A 392 0.53 22.14 -32.69
N THR A 393 1.00 22.95 -31.74
CA THR A 393 0.76 24.40 -31.75
C THR A 393 1.45 25.09 -32.93
N LEU A 394 2.71 24.70 -33.24
CA LEU A 394 3.44 25.25 -34.39
C LEU A 394 2.76 24.89 -35.71
N MET A 395 2.27 23.66 -35.86
CA MET A 395 1.52 23.25 -37.06
C MET A 395 0.22 24.03 -37.22
N ALA A 396 -0.51 24.28 -36.12
CA ALA A 396 -1.75 25.05 -36.17
C ALA A 396 -1.52 26.53 -36.58
N VAL A 397 -0.41 27.14 -36.14
CA VAL A 397 -0.02 28.52 -36.51
C VAL A 397 0.48 28.60 -37.96
N SER A 398 1.11 27.55 -38.50
CA SER A 398 1.60 27.51 -39.90
C SER A 398 0.49 27.32 -40.93
N HIS A 399 -0.72 26.94 -40.50
CA HIS A 399 -1.90 26.71 -41.39
C HIS A 399 -2.98 27.80 -41.22
N ALA A 400 -2.80 28.78 -40.34
CA ALA A 400 -3.63 29.96 -40.15
C ALA A 400 -3.05 31.20 -40.84
#